data_c05ae74aa03767192514fd0299533c57
#
_entry.id   c05ae74aa03767192514fd0299533c57
#
_cell.length_a   1.000
_cell.length_b   1.000
_cell.length_c   1.000
_cell.angle_alpha   90.00
_cell.angle_beta   90.00
_cell.angle_gamma   90.00
#
_symmetry.space_group_name_H-M   'P 1'
#
loop_
_entity.id
_entity.type
_entity.pdbx_description
1 polymer ?
#
loop_
_entity_poly.entity_id
_entity_poly.type
_entity_poly.pdbx_seq_one_letter_code
_entity_poly.pdbx_strand_id
1 'polypeptide(L)'
;AAKQGTDFISIMGELKARRFRPVYLLMGEESYYIDQICDYLAENVLKAEEVDFNRTICYGNDTTASQVVDTARRYPMMAERQLVIVKEAQSIKQLEPLEKYLANPMPSTILVWCVKNGKIDGRKYKKLLTLANSIGVVFESKKLYESQLPGFIRSYAKSKGASIDDKACQ
;
A
#
# COMPACT_ATOMS: atom_id res chain seq x y z
N ALA A 1 15.04 7.61 -11.29
CA ALA A 1 14.02 7.24 -10.33
C ALA A 1 13.32 8.48 -9.78
N ALA A 2 12.02 8.40 -9.60
CA ALA A 2 11.26 9.49 -9.04
C ALA A 2 11.69 9.77 -7.61
N LYS A 3 11.58 11.02 -7.19
CA LYS A 3 11.87 11.40 -5.84
C LYS A 3 10.76 10.90 -4.92
N GLN A 4 11.12 10.42 -3.75
CA GLN A 4 10.16 9.86 -2.81
C GLN A 4 8.99 10.81 -2.51
N GLY A 5 9.28 12.09 -2.28
CA GLY A 5 8.23 13.06 -2.01
C GLY A 5 7.26 13.20 -3.17
N THR A 6 7.78 13.22 -4.38
CA THR A 6 6.95 13.30 -5.58
C THR A 6 6.10 12.04 -5.74
N ASP A 7 6.69 10.88 -5.52
CA ASP A 7 5.95 9.61 -5.60
C ASP A 7 4.82 9.58 -4.60
N PHE A 8 5.09 9.95 -3.35
CA PHE A 8 4.06 9.98 -2.31
C PHE A 8 2.93 10.94 -2.68
N ILE A 9 3.28 12.16 -3.10
CA ILE A 9 2.28 13.17 -3.47
C ILE A 9 1.46 12.69 -4.66
N SER A 10 2.11 12.11 -5.67
CA SER A 10 1.42 11.56 -6.83
C SER A 10 0.44 10.46 -6.44
N ILE A 11 0.87 9.54 -5.59
CA ILE A 11 0.02 8.45 -5.13
C ILE A 11 -1.19 9.01 -4.39
N MET A 12 -0.98 9.90 -3.44
CA MET A 12 -2.07 10.50 -2.68
C MET A 12 -3.02 11.28 -3.57
N GLY A 13 -2.49 11.96 -4.59
CA GLY A 13 -3.31 12.67 -5.56
C GLY A 13 -4.23 11.74 -6.34
N GLU A 14 -3.71 10.60 -6.78
CA GLU A 14 -4.52 9.59 -7.47
C GLU A 14 -5.59 9.02 -6.53
N LEU A 15 -5.22 8.73 -5.29
CA LEU A 15 -6.16 8.18 -4.32
C LEU A 15 -7.32 9.16 -4.05
N LYS A 16 -7.00 10.43 -3.88
CA LYS A 16 -8.02 11.46 -3.66
C LYS A 16 -8.93 11.63 -4.86
N ALA A 17 -8.40 11.40 -6.06
CA ALA A 17 -9.18 11.42 -7.30
C ALA A 17 -9.90 10.10 -7.57
N ARG A 18 -9.83 9.14 -6.64
CA ARG A 18 -10.42 7.81 -6.73
C ARG A 18 -9.91 7.00 -7.92
N ARG A 19 -8.67 7.21 -8.31
CA ARG A 19 -8.00 6.40 -9.33
C ARG A 19 -7.19 5.32 -8.62
N PHE A 20 -7.84 4.18 -8.37
CA PHE A 20 -7.24 3.07 -7.63
C PHE A 20 -6.58 2.08 -8.57
N ARG A 21 -5.44 1.53 -8.10
CA ARG A 21 -4.69 0.51 -8.83
C ARG A 21 -4.94 -0.86 -8.22
N PRO A 22 -4.76 -1.95 -9.00
CA PRO A 22 -5.00 -3.30 -8.47
C PRO A 22 -4.06 -3.71 -7.35
N VAL A 23 -2.85 -3.15 -7.30
CA VAL A 23 -1.88 -3.52 -6.28
C VAL A 23 -1.06 -2.30 -5.85
N TYR A 24 -0.77 -2.27 -4.56
CA TYR A 24 0.12 -1.28 -3.94
C TYR A 24 1.18 -2.04 -3.14
N LEU A 25 2.41 -2.10 -3.65
CA LEU A 25 3.55 -2.61 -2.90
C LEU A 25 4.22 -1.44 -2.22
N LEU A 26 4.08 -1.37 -0.91
CA LEU A 26 4.60 -0.27 -0.10
C LEU A 26 5.70 -0.83 0.77
N MET A 27 6.91 -0.29 0.67
CA MET A 27 8.06 -0.82 1.39
C MET A 27 9.01 0.30 1.77
N GLY A 28 9.93 0.01 2.70
CA GLY A 28 11.00 0.92 3.03
C GLY A 28 11.15 1.26 4.50
N GLU A 29 12.08 2.16 4.78
CA GLU A 29 12.49 2.50 6.14
C GLU A 29 11.55 3.48 6.83
N GLU A 30 10.90 4.37 6.06
CA GLU A 30 10.03 5.39 6.66
C GLU A 30 8.58 4.93 6.66
N SER A 31 8.13 4.41 7.78
CA SER A 31 6.79 3.85 7.89
C SER A 31 5.67 4.88 7.81
N TYR A 32 5.98 6.15 8.08
CA TYR A 32 4.95 7.20 8.04
C TYR A 32 4.22 7.23 6.69
N TYR A 33 4.97 7.24 5.61
CA TYR A 33 4.37 7.31 4.27
C TYR A 33 3.60 6.05 3.91
N ILE A 34 4.12 4.90 4.31
CA ILE A 34 3.45 3.62 4.10
C ILE A 34 2.11 3.63 4.83
N ASP A 35 2.10 4.06 6.08
CA ASP A 35 0.89 4.12 6.89
C ASP A 35 -0.13 5.11 6.32
N GLN A 36 0.31 6.26 5.83
CA GLN A 36 -0.60 7.25 5.25
C GLN A 36 -1.33 6.70 4.02
N ILE A 37 -0.61 6.03 3.14
CA ILE A 37 -1.22 5.44 1.96
C ILE A 37 -2.17 4.32 2.35
N CYS A 38 -1.71 3.44 3.22
CA CYS A 38 -2.48 2.28 3.68
C CYS A 38 -3.76 2.72 4.39
N ASP A 39 -3.67 3.67 5.31
CA ASP A 39 -4.82 4.15 6.07
C ASP A 39 -5.82 4.87 5.16
N TYR A 40 -5.33 5.65 4.20
CA TYR A 40 -6.23 6.31 3.26
C TYR A 40 -7.04 5.29 2.46
N LEU A 41 -6.38 4.24 1.97
CA LEU A 41 -7.07 3.18 1.24
C LEU A 41 -8.09 2.47 2.14
N ALA A 42 -7.69 2.15 3.37
CA ALA A 42 -8.57 1.45 4.31
C ALA A 42 -9.84 2.25 4.62
N GLU A 43 -9.73 3.56 4.65
CA GLU A 43 -10.85 4.45 5.03
C GLU A 43 -11.70 4.91 3.85
N ASN A 44 -11.17 4.89 2.62
CA ASN A 44 -11.81 5.60 1.52
C ASN A 44 -12.19 4.75 0.30
N VAL A 45 -11.67 3.53 0.17
CA VAL A 45 -11.99 2.70 -1.00
C VAL A 45 -13.44 2.21 -0.95
N LEU A 46 -13.88 1.75 0.22
CA LEU A 46 -15.19 1.15 0.41
C LEU A 46 -16.10 2.08 1.18
N LYS A 47 -17.40 1.96 0.90
CA LYS A 47 -18.42 2.65 1.69
C LYS A 47 -18.56 1.95 3.04
N ALA A 48 -19.09 2.66 4.04
CA ALA A 48 -19.22 2.13 5.39
C ALA A 48 -19.97 0.79 5.43
N GLU A 49 -21.03 0.66 4.65
CA GLU A 49 -21.84 -0.56 4.60
C GLU A 49 -21.15 -1.71 3.86
N GLU A 50 -20.06 -1.45 3.13
CA GLU A 50 -19.34 -2.47 2.37
C GLU A 50 -18.18 -3.08 3.13
N VAL A 51 -17.71 -2.38 4.17
CA VAL A 51 -16.44 -2.70 4.85
C VAL A 51 -16.44 -4.10 5.48
N ASP A 52 -17.53 -4.48 6.15
CA ASP A 52 -17.56 -5.72 6.92
C ASP A 52 -17.31 -6.96 6.06
N PHE A 53 -17.77 -6.95 4.82
CA PHE A 53 -17.65 -8.12 3.94
C PHE A 53 -16.59 -7.99 2.87
N ASN A 54 -16.03 -6.78 2.69
CA ASN A 54 -15.17 -6.52 1.55
C ASN A 54 -13.80 -5.94 1.91
N ARG A 55 -13.51 -5.75 3.20
CA ARG A 55 -12.20 -5.33 3.65
C ARG A 55 -11.58 -6.39 4.54
N THR A 56 -10.40 -6.86 4.17
CA THR A 56 -9.62 -7.80 4.96
C THR A 56 -8.31 -7.14 5.33
N ILE A 57 -7.99 -7.12 6.62
CA ILE A 57 -6.70 -6.67 7.12
C ILE A 57 -6.05 -7.85 7.80
N CYS A 58 -4.86 -8.24 7.34
CA CYS A 58 -4.12 -9.34 7.95
C CYS A 58 -2.67 -8.92 8.19
N TYR A 59 -2.00 -9.70 9.02
CA TYR A 59 -0.62 -9.42 9.43
C TYR A 59 0.29 -10.55 8.96
N GLY A 60 1.49 -10.18 8.51
CA GLY A 60 2.42 -11.13 7.92
C GLY A 60 2.77 -12.32 8.82
N ASN A 61 2.74 -12.12 10.14
CA ASN A 61 3.02 -13.21 11.09
C ASN A 61 1.93 -14.28 11.12
N ASP A 62 0.72 -13.93 10.71
CA ASP A 62 -0.47 -14.77 10.87
C ASP A 62 -0.98 -15.32 9.55
N THR A 63 -0.30 -15.06 8.45
CA THR A 63 -0.78 -15.45 7.13
C THR A 63 0.36 -15.85 6.21
N THR A 64 0.02 -16.38 5.04
CA THR A 64 0.97 -16.70 3.98
C THR A 64 0.55 -16.00 2.70
N ALA A 65 1.46 -15.91 1.74
CA ALA A 65 1.13 -15.33 0.44
C ALA A 65 -0.01 -16.11 -0.25
N SER A 66 -0.02 -17.43 -0.12
CA SER A 66 -1.11 -18.25 -0.67
C SER A 66 -2.46 -17.89 -0.08
N GLN A 67 -2.53 -17.72 1.25
CA GLN A 67 -3.77 -17.36 1.93
C GLN A 67 -4.25 -15.98 1.49
N VAL A 68 -3.33 -15.03 1.37
CA VAL A 68 -3.66 -13.68 0.91
C VAL A 68 -4.21 -13.72 -0.51
N VAL A 69 -3.58 -14.49 -1.39
CA VAL A 69 -4.01 -14.62 -2.78
C VAL A 69 -5.39 -15.26 -2.87
N ASP A 70 -5.65 -16.28 -2.06
CA ASP A 70 -6.98 -16.91 -2.03
C ASP A 70 -8.05 -15.89 -1.66
N THR A 71 -7.78 -15.03 -0.69
CA THR A 71 -8.70 -13.95 -0.33
C THR A 71 -8.84 -12.94 -1.46
N ALA A 72 -7.74 -12.57 -2.09
CA ALA A 72 -7.73 -11.57 -3.17
C ALA A 72 -8.51 -12.04 -4.40
N ARG A 73 -8.63 -13.34 -4.59
CA ARG A 73 -9.36 -13.89 -5.75
C ARG A 73 -10.85 -14.03 -5.54
N ARG A 74 -11.35 -13.71 -4.35
CA ARG A 74 -12.79 -13.73 -4.10
C ARG A 74 -13.48 -12.58 -4.81
N TYR A 75 -14.76 -12.77 -5.12
CA TYR A 75 -15.58 -11.68 -5.63
C TYR A 75 -16.09 -10.81 -4.50
N PRO A 76 -16.22 -9.49 -4.74
CA PRO A 76 -16.81 -8.61 -3.74
C PRO A 76 -18.25 -9.01 -3.44
N MET A 77 -18.67 -8.75 -2.21
CA MET A 77 -20.03 -9.04 -1.77
C MET A 77 -20.83 -7.74 -1.71
N MET A 78 -21.78 -7.59 -2.63
CA MET A 78 -22.64 -6.41 -2.71
C MET A 78 -21.84 -5.10 -2.79
N ALA A 79 -20.73 -5.13 -3.51
CA ALA A 79 -19.85 -4.00 -3.70
C ALA A 79 -19.09 -4.16 -5.03
N GLU A 80 -18.55 -3.07 -5.55
CA GLU A 80 -17.76 -3.10 -6.77
C GLU A 80 -16.34 -3.64 -6.54
N ARG A 81 -15.82 -3.45 -5.35
CA ARG A 81 -14.44 -3.78 -5.02
C ARG A 81 -14.32 -4.46 -3.67
N GLN A 82 -13.25 -5.23 -3.52
CA GLN A 82 -12.79 -5.64 -2.20
C GLN A 82 -11.39 -5.09 -1.97
N LEU A 83 -11.04 -4.91 -0.71
CA LEU A 83 -9.76 -4.39 -0.30
C LEU A 83 -9.07 -5.40 0.62
N VAL A 84 -7.86 -5.81 0.26
CA VAL A 84 -7.07 -6.74 1.05
C VAL A 84 -5.77 -6.03 1.44
N ILE A 85 -5.56 -5.83 2.74
CA ILE A 85 -4.39 -5.15 3.27
C ILE A 85 -3.56 -6.13 4.07
N VAL A 86 -2.30 -6.28 3.72
CA VAL A 86 -1.34 -7.10 4.46
C VAL A 86 -0.37 -6.17 5.15
N LYS A 87 -0.44 -6.12 6.48
CA LYS A 87 0.49 -5.36 7.31
C LYS A 87 1.61 -6.27 7.77
N GLU A 88 2.78 -5.69 8.06
CA GLU A 88 3.95 -6.44 8.51
C GLU A 88 4.31 -7.58 7.55
N ALA A 89 4.23 -7.29 6.24
CA ALA A 89 4.44 -8.29 5.20
C ALA A 89 5.89 -8.75 5.09
N GLN A 90 6.83 -8.06 5.75
CA GLN A 90 8.23 -8.50 5.81
C GLN A 90 8.38 -9.88 6.46
N SER A 91 7.40 -10.31 7.23
CA SER A 91 7.41 -11.63 7.85
C SER A 91 7.10 -12.76 6.86
N ILE A 92 6.53 -12.44 5.71
CA ILE A 92 6.23 -13.43 4.67
C ILE A 92 7.44 -13.55 3.76
N LYS A 93 8.09 -14.71 3.76
CA LYS A 93 9.34 -14.92 3.03
C LYS A 93 9.17 -15.53 1.64
N GLN A 94 8.11 -16.30 1.44
CA GLN A 94 7.86 -16.96 0.17
C GLN A 94 6.77 -16.20 -0.59
N LEU A 95 7.18 -15.52 -1.65
CA LEU A 95 6.31 -14.61 -2.41
C LEU A 95 5.91 -15.16 -3.78
N GLU A 96 6.23 -16.42 -4.08
CA GLU A 96 5.89 -17.03 -5.36
C GLU A 96 4.40 -16.99 -5.67
N PRO A 97 3.50 -17.26 -4.68
CA PRO A 97 2.06 -17.15 -4.97
C PRO A 97 1.65 -15.73 -5.32
N LEU A 98 2.25 -14.71 -4.68
CA LEU A 98 1.99 -13.33 -4.99
C LEU A 98 2.40 -13.00 -6.43
N GLU A 99 3.57 -13.49 -6.85
CA GLU A 99 4.03 -13.26 -8.22
C GLU A 99 3.05 -13.85 -9.24
N LYS A 100 2.55 -15.03 -8.99
CA LYS A 100 1.55 -15.66 -9.86
C LYS A 100 0.25 -14.86 -9.90
N TYR A 101 -0.18 -14.35 -8.75
CA TYR A 101 -1.37 -13.51 -8.68
C TYR A 101 -1.21 -12.25 -9.54
N LEU A 102 -0.04 -11.61 -9.46
CA LEU A 102 0.19 -10.35 -10.17
C LEU A 102 0.26 -10.55 -11.69
N ALA A 103 0.52 -11.75 -12.15
CA ALA A 103 0.48 -12.06 -13.58
C ALA A 103 -0.95 -12.05 -14.13
N ASN A 104 -1.95 -12.29 -13.27
CA ASN A 104 -3.37 -12.27 -13.64
C ASN A 104 -4.22 -11.85 -12.44
N PRO A 105 -4.17 -10.57 -12.06
CA PRO A 105 -4.85 -10.10 -10.85
C PRO A 105 -6.36 -10.01 -11.05
N MET A 106 -7.10 -10.06 -9.93
CA MET A 106 -8.55 -9.84 -9.94
C MET A 106 -8.83 -8.35 -10.15
N PRO A 107 -9.60 -7.99 -11.19
CA PRO A 107 -9.87 -6.57 -11.46
C PRO A 107 -10.64 -5.87 -10.34
N SER A 108 -11.42 -6.61 -9.57
CA SER A 108 -12.25 -6.06 -8.50
C SER A 108 -11.55 -6.02 -7.15
N THR A 109 -10.30 -6.46 -7.07
CA THR A 109 -9.54 -6.48 -5.81
C THR A 109 -8.45 -5.42 -5.82
N ILE A 110 -8.35 -4.67 -4.71
CA ILE A 110 -7.20 -3.82 -4.44
C ILE A 110 -6.38 -4.52 -3.36
N LEU A 111 -5.15 -4.90 -3.70
CA LEU A 111 -4.25 -5.58 -2.78
C LEU A 111 -3.17 -4.60 -2.33
N VAL A 112 -3.03 -4.44 -1.01
CA VAL A 112 -2.03 -3.55 -0.40
C VAL A 112 -1.06 -4.41 0.41
N TRP A 113 0.21 -4.33 0.06
CA TRP A 113 1.26 -5.17 0.65
C TRP A 113 2.29 -4.26 1.31
N CYS A 114 2.30 -4.23 2.64
CA CYS A 114 3.13 -3.30 3.41
C CYS A 114 4.33 -4.00 4.03
N VAL A 115 5.52 -3.66 3.55
CA VAL A 115 6.80 -4.17 4.04
C VAL A 115 7.49 -3.04 4.80
N LYS A 116 7.56 -3.14 6.11
CA LYS A 116 8.17 -2.10 6.95
C LYS A 116 9.60 -2.45 7.31
N ASN A 117 10.44 -1.42 7.38
CA ASN A 117 11.85 -1.55 7.75
C ASN A 117 12.62 -2.49 6.83
N GLY A 118 12.25 -2.52 5.55
CA GLY A 118 12.92 -3.36 4.59
C GLY A 118 12.26 -3.28 3.24
N LYS A 119 12.65 -4.15 2.35
CA LYS A 119 12.09 -4.20 1.01
C LYS A 119 12.12 -5.63 0.47
N ILE A 120 11.33 -5.86 -0.57
CA ILE A 120 11.33 -7.13 -1.28
C ILE A 120 12.67 -7.27 -2.02
N ASP A 121 13.28 -8.45 -1.94
CA ASP A 121 14.55 -8.72 -2.62
C ASP A 121 14.36 -8.61 -4.13
N GLY A 122 14.93 -7.56 -4.71
CA GLY A 122 14.79 -7.26 -6.13
C GLY A 122 15.54 -8.21 -7.05
N ARG A 123 16.48 -8.99 -6.52
CA ARG A 123 17.19 -10.00 -7.32
C ARG A 123 16.36 -11.26 -7.41
N LYS A 124 15.86 -11.72 -6.27
CA LYS A 124 15.05 -12.94 -6.20
C LYS A 124 13.67 -12.75 -6.84
N TYR A 125 13.07 -11.58 -6.62
CA TYR A 125 11.69 -11.32 -7.05
C TYR A 125 11.60 -10.21 -8.10
N LYS A 126 12.54 -10.19 -9.03
CA LYS A 126 12.57 -9.18 -10.09
C LYS A 126 11.28 -9.18 -10.92
N LYS A 127 10.80 -10.35 -11.27
CA LYS A 127 9.58 -10.48 -12.06
C LYS A 127 8.36 -9.96 -11.29
N LEU A 128 8.29 -10.27 -9.99
CA LEU A 128 7.22 -9.79 -9.13
C LEU A 128 7.17 -8.26 -9.14
N LEU A 129 8.32 -7.62 -8.93
CA LEU A 129 8.39 -6.17 -8.88
C LEU A 129 8.06 -5.54 -10.24
N THR A 130 8.50 -6.16 -11.32
CA THR A 130 8.20 -5.67 -12.67
C THR A 130 6.69 -5.74 -12.93
N LEU A 131 6.05 -6.85 -12.58
CA LEU A 131 4.61 -7.00 -12.74
C LEU A 131 3.85 -5.98 -11.90
N ALA A 132 4.23 -5.86 -10.63
CA ALA A 132 3.57 -4.91 -9.74
C ALA A 132 3.69 -3.47 -10.24
N ASN A 133 4.85 -3.11 -10.76
CA ASN A 133 5.07 -1.77 -11.28
C ASN A 133 4.27 -1.50 -12.55
N SER A 134 4.03 -2.53 -13.37
CA SER A 134 3.28 -2.36 -14.61
C SER A 134 1.78 -2.24 -14.39
N ILE A 135 1.22 -2.92 -13.37
CA ILE A 135 -0.23 -2.91 -13.13
C ILE A 135 -0.65 -2.02 -11.96
N GLY A 136 0.28 -1.61 -11.12
CA GLY A 136 -0.05 -0.88 -9.91
C GLY A 136 1.05 0.05 -9.48
N VAL A 137 1.25 0.12 -8.17
CA VAL A 137 2.20 1.04 -7.55
C VAL A 137 3.26 0.25 -6.79
N VAL A 138 4.52 0.56 -7.02
CA VAL A 138 5.64 0.09 -6.19
C VAL A 138 6.25 1.35 -5.58
N PHE A 139 6.12 1.49 -4.27
CA PHE A 139 6.60 2.65 -3.54
C PHE A 139 7.64 2.22 -2.52
N GLU A 140 8.81 2.83 -2.58
CA GLU A 140 9.86 2.61 -1.59
C GLU A 140 10.07 3.90 -0.82
N SER A 141 9.73 3.88 0.48
CA SER A 141 9.96 5.02 1.35
C SER A 141 11.38 4.98 1.88
N LYS A 142 12.04 6.12 1.87
CA LYS A 142 13.38 6.26 2.42
C LYS A 142 13.38 7.33 3.49
N LYS A 143 14.30 7.19 4.44
CA LYS A 143 14.41 8.18 5.48
C LYS A 143 14.86 9.51 4.87
N LEU A 144 14.06 10.56 5.02
CA LEU A 144 14.39 11.87 4.50
C LEU A 144 15.24 12.63 5.51
N TYR A 145 16.04 13.57 5.00
CA TYR A 145 16.76 14.49 5.88
C TYR A 145 15.76 15.40 6.60
N GLU A 146 16.09 15.77 7.83
CA GLU A 146 15.23 16.58 8.68
C GLU A 146 14.78 17.86 7.99
N SER A 147 15.65 18.49 7.22
CA SER A 147 15.31 19.72 6.49
C SER A 147 14.23 19.53 5.43
N GLN A 148 13.98 18.31 5.00
CA GLN A 148 12.99 18.00 3.96
C GLN A 148 11.65 17.53 4.54
N LEU A 149 11.69 16.85 5.66
CA LEU A 149 10.51 16.23 6.25
C LEU A 149 9.42 17.22 6.71
N PRO A 150 9.75 18.24 7.52
CA PRO A 150 8.69 19.05 8.12
C PRO A 150 7.77 19.75 7.14
N GLY A 151 8.32 20.36 6.11
CA GLY A 151 7.51 21.07 5.12
C GLY A 151 6.59 20.14 4.36
N PHE A 152 7.09 18.98 3.99
CA PHE A 152 6.33 17.98 3.24
C PHE A 152 5.17 17.43 4.07
N ILE A 153 5.45 17.03 5.30
CA ILE A 153 4.43 16.46 6.18
C ILE A 153 3.39 17.50 6.57
N ARG A 154 3.81 18.72 6.86
CA ARG A 154 2.89 19.80 7.20
C ARG A 154 1.93 20.12 6.07
N SER A 155 2.44 20.17 4.86
CA SER A 155 1.63 20.45 3.69
C SER A 155 0.54 19.39 3.53
N TYR A 156 0.89 18.12 3.69
CA TYR A 156 -0.06 17.01 3.61
C TYR A 156 -1.09 17.10 4.74
N ALA A 157 -0.65 17.36 5.97
CA ALA A 157 -1.54 17.46 7.11
C ALA A 157 -2.56 18.59 6.93
N LYS A 158 -2.13 19.73 6.41
CA LYS A 158 -3.03 20.85 6.13
C LYS A 158 -4.09 20.49 5.11
N SER A 159 -3.74 19.75 4.06
CA SER A 159 -4.69 19.35 3.05
C SER A 159 -5.76 18.42 3.59
N LYS A 160 -5.48 17.72 4.69
CA LYS A 160 -6.45 16.86 5.37
C LYS A 160 -7.18 17.56 6.49
N GLY A 161 -6.84 18.81 6.77
CA GLY A 161 -7.41 19.54 7.89
C GLY A 161 -6.90 19.09 9.24
N ALA A 162 -5.89 18.23 9.27
CA ALA A 162 -5.30 17.76 10.50
C ALA A 162 -4.19 18.71 10.98
N SER A 163 -4.02 18.80 12.30
CA SER A 163 -2.97 19.58 12.90
C SER A 163 -1.81 18.66 13.26
N ILE A 164 -0.63 18.94 12.72
CA ILE A 164 0.60 18.26 13.09
C ILE A 164 1.54 19.28 13.69
N ASP A 165 1.95 19.08 14.93
CA ASP A 165 2.91 19.98 15.56
C ASP A 165 4.33 19.69 15.08
N ASP A 166 5.29 20.56 15.46
CA ASP A 166 6.67 20.42 15.00
C ASP A 166 7.30 19.12 15.47
N LYS A 167 6.89 18.63 16.63
CA LYS A 167 7.41 17.38 17.17
C LYS A 167 7.00 16.20 16.30
N ALA A 168 5.77 16.17 15.82
CA ALA A 168 5.31 15.12 14.93
C ALA A 168 6.00 15.18 13.56
N CYS A 169 6.42 16.35 13.12
CA CYS A 169 7.11 16.56 11.87
C CYS A 169 8.59 16.16 11.90
N GLN A 170 9.12 16.02 13.07
CA GLN A 170 10.51 15.62 13.26
C GLN A 170 10.62 14.10 13.38
#